data_408cbadad15a6441c754d8ab49d68bb4
#
_entry.id   408cbadad15a6441c754d8ab49d68bb4
#
_cell.length_a   1.000
_cell.length_b   1.000
_cell.length_c   1.000
_cell.angle_alpha   90.00
_cell.angle_beta   90.00
_cell.angle_gamma   90.00
#
_symmetry.space_group_name_H-M   'P 1'
#
loop_
_entity.id
_entity.type
_entity.pdbx_description
1 polymer ?
#
loop_
_entity_poly.entity_id
_entity_poly.type
_entity_poly.pdbx_seq_one_letter_code
_entity_poly.pdbx_strand_id
1 'polypeptide(L)'
;MNACGTSAPDVFIPNRQQPMRITLRQLSVFRSLYETHRVSASAARLHLSPSAVSQSLKELESALGARLFVRESKGLTPTPAALTLLPYATLLVDKADEVEALFAEAGEGRAGTLAVGANRRFGIYVLSRRLMHMKRRMPAIE
;
A
#
# COMPACT_ATOMS: atom_id res chain seq x y z
N MET A 1 22.06 9.26 -46.28
CA MET A 1 22.68 8.84 -45.01
C MET A 1 21.73 9.23 -43.90
N ASN A 2 20.96 8.26 -43.40
CA ASN A 2 19.82 8.49 -42.51
C ASN A 2 20.27 8.34 -41.06
N ALA A 3 20.12 9.42 -40.30
CA ALA A 3 20.34 9.41 -38.87
C ALA A 3 19.19 8.62 -38.17
N CYS A 4 19.59 7.56 -37.49
CA CYS A 4 18.74 6.72 -36.67
C CYS A 4 18.33 7.50 -35.42
N GLY A 5 17.06 7.93 -35.39
CA GLY A 5 16.45 8.54 -34.20
C GLY A 5 16.10 7.47 -33.16
N THR A 6 16.92 7.34 -32.14
CA THR A 6 16.62 6.52 -30.97
C THR A 6 15.57 7.26 -30.15
N SER A 7 14.31 6.88 -30.32
CA SER A 7 13.22 7.35 -29.46
C SER A 7 13.44 6.77 -28.05
N ALA A 8 13.72 7.64 -27.09
CA ALA A 8 13.72 7.27 -25.68
C ALA A 8 12.29 6.82 -25.29
N PRO A 9 12.12 5.84 -24.38
CA PRO A 9 10.82 5.43 -23.95
C PRO A 9 10.11 6.61 -23.29
N ASP A 10 8.88 6.90 -23.74
CA ASP A 10 8.00 7.89 -23.16
C ASP A 10 7.83 7.60 -21.67
N VAL A 11 8.57 8.32 -20.84
CA VAL A 11 8.33 8.34 -19.41
C VAL A 11 6.98 9.06 -19.21
N PHE A 12 5.94 8.30 -18.93
CA PHE A 12 4.64 8.86 -18.56
C PHE A 12 4.81 9.68 -17.29
N ILE A 13 4.95 11.00 -17.46
CA ILE A 13 4.90 11.96 -16.34
C ILE A 13 3.45 12.36 -16.18
N PRO A 14 2.73 11.87 -15.13
CA PRO A 14 1.36 12.27 -14.92
C PRO A 14 1.32 13.79 -14.70
N ASN A 15 0.45 14.47 -15.44
CA ASN A 15 0.19 15.90 -15.28
C ASN A 15 -0.24 16.19 -13.83
N ARG A 16 0.58 16.88 -13.06
CA ARG A 16 0.37 17.19 -11.63
C ARG A 16 -0.87 18.05 -11.34
N GLN A 17 -1.60 18.47 -12.35
CA GLN A 17 -2.81 19.31 -12.22
C GLN A 17 -4.11 18.48 -12.20
N GLN A 18 -4.06 17.16 -12.38
CA GLN A 18 -5.25 16.32 -12.22
C GLN A 18 -5.39 15.87 -10.77
N PRO A 19 -6.61 15.88 -10.19
CA PRO A 19 -6.84 15.36 -8.85
C PRO A 19 -6.43 13.90 -8.78
N MET A 20 -5.88 13.51 -7.62
CA MET A 20 -5.43 12.13 -7.39
C MET A 20 -6.58 11.15 -7.64
N ARG A 21 -6.43 10.27 -8.62
CA ARG A 21 -7.50 9.37 -9.10
C ARG A 21 -7.56 8.05 -8.32
N ILE A 22 -6.58 7.82 -7.44
CA ILE A 22 -6.44 6.60 -6.63
C ILE A 22 -6.62 6.96 -5.16
N THR A 23 -7.38 6.15 -4.42
CA THR A 23 -7.61 6.35 -2.99
C THR A 23 -6.97 5.22 -2.17
N LEU A 24 -6.63 5.50 -0.90
CA LEU A 24 -6.12 4.48 0.03
C LEU A 24 -7.13 3.34 0.22
N ARG A 25 -8.42 3.64 0.24
CA ARG A 25 -9.48 2.62 0.31
C ARG A 25 -9.43 1.65 -0.87
N GLN A 26 -9.21 2.15 -2.08
CA GLN A 26 -9.06 1.31 -3.28
C GLN A 26 -7.82 0.43 -3.20
N LEU A 27 -6.71 0.96 -2.68
CA LEU A 27 -5.48 0.19 -2.47
C LEU A 27 -5.64 -0.88 -1.39
N SER A 28 -6.37 -0.60 -0.29
CA SER A 28 -6.70 -1.58 0.75
C SER A 28 -7.59 -2.71 0.20
N VAL A 29 -8.58 -2.37 -0.62
CA VAL A 29 -9.42 -3.36 -1.32
C VAL A 29 -8.59 -4.22 -2.26
N PHE A 30 -7.70 -3.61 -3.05
CA PHE A 30 -6.79 -4.33 -3.94
C PHE A 30 -5.89 -5.31 -3.16
N ARG A 31 -5.23 -4.87 -2.07
CA ARG A 31 -4.38 -5.71 -1.22
C ARG A 31 -5.17 -6.90 -0.65
N SER A 32 -6.35 -6.65 -0.13
CA SER A 32 -7.21 -7.71 0.40
C SER A 32 -7.62 -8.74 -0.68
N LEU A 33 -7.95 -8.28 -1.89
CA LEU A 33 -8.27 -9.17 -3.02
C LEU A 33 -7.06 -9.98 -3.48
N TYR A 34 -5.87 -9.39 -3.44
CA TYR A 34 -4.63 -10.08 -3.77
C TYR A 34 -4.33 -11.23 -2.80
N GLU A 35 -4.61 -11.06 -1.51
CA GLU A 35 -4.39 -12.06 -0.47
C GLU A 35 -5.48 -13.16 -0.45
N THR A 36 -6.73 -12.77 -0.68
CA THR A 36 -7.87 -13.70 -0.52
C THR A 36 -8.29 -14.38 -1.81
N HIS A 37 -7.96 -13.82 -2.97
CA HIS A 37 -8.38 -14.25 -4.30
C HIS A 37 -9.91 -14.35 -4.49
N ARG A 38 -10.70 -13.82 -3.54
CA ARG A 38 -12.17 -13.91 -3.55
C ARG A 38 -12.82 -12.61 -3.08
N VAL A 39 -13.78 -12.12 -3.87
CA VAL A 39 -14.52 -10.89 -3.55
C VAL A 39 -15.28 -11.00 -2.21
N SER A 40 -15.93 -12.15 -1.96
CA SER A 40 -16.70 -12.37 -0.72
C SER A 40 -15.81 -12.38 0.53
N ALA A 41 -14.62 -13.01 0.44
CA ALA A 41 -13.66 -13.05 1.54
C ALA A 41 -13.07 -11.67 1.83
N SER A 42 -12.71 -10.90 0.80
CA SER A 42 -12.25 -9.51 0.94
C SER A 42 -13.35 -8.62 1.53
N ALA A 43 -14.60 -8.80 1.10
CA ALA A 43 -15.73 -8.04 1.60
C ALA A 43 -15.94 -8.28 3.10
N ALA A 44 -15.91 -9.54 3.54
CA ALA A 44 -16.01 -9.90 4.95
C ALA A 44 -14.87 -9.30 5.78
N ARG A 45 -13.62 -9.40 5.29
CA ARG A 45 -12.42 -8.87 5.96
C ARG A 45 -12.43 -7.36 6.12
N LEU A 46 -12.96 -6.65 5.13
CA LEU A 46 -13.00 -5.18 5.11
C LEU A 46 -14.30 -4.59 5.63
N HIS A 47 -15.23 -5.42 6.11
CA HIS A 47 -16.57 -5.01 6.53
C HIS A 47 -17.33 -4.24 5.44
N LEU A 48 -17.21 -4.71 4.19
CA LEU A 48 -17.84 -4.13 3.01
C LEU A 48 -18.82 -5.13 2.36
N SER A 49 -19.70 -4.63 1.50
CA SER A 49 -20.48 -5.48 0.62
C SER A 49 -19.64 -5.99 -0.56
N PRO A 50 -19.93 -7.18 -1.10
CA PRO A 50 -19.24 -7.68 -2.31
C PRO A 50 -19.36 -6.74 -3.52
N SER A 51 -20.47 -6.03 -3.64
CA SER A 51 -20.68 -5.01 -4.67
C SER A 51 -19.73 -3.82 -4.49
N ALA A 52 -19.55 -3.33 -3.26
CA ALA A 52 -18.64 -2.23 -2.96
C ALA A 52 -17.19 -2.60 -3.25
N VAL A 53 -16.76 -3.83 -2.92
CA VAL A 53 -15.42 -4.35 -3.25
C VAL A 53 -15.22 -4.40 -4.78
N SER A 54 -16.22 -4.94 -5.50
CA SER A 54 -16.16 -5.04 -6.97
C SER A 54 -16.12 -3.67 -7.63
N GLN A 55 -16.91 -2.71 -7.13
CA GLN A 55 -16.94 -1.34 -7.64
C GLN A 55 -15.61 -0.64 -7.39
N SER A 56 -15.07 -0.74 -6.17
CA SER A 56 -13.78 -0.15 -5.80
C SER A 56 -12.62 -0.68 -6.66
N LEU A 57 -12.60 -1.98 -6.93
CA LEU A 57 -11.62 -2.57 -7.85
C LEU A 57 -11.76 -2.02 -9.26
N LYS A 58 -12.99 -1.96 -9.79
CA LYS A 58 -13.27 -1.45 -11.15
C LYS A 58 -12.82 0.01 -11.30
N GLU A 59 -13.04 0.84 -10.29
CA GLU A 59 -12.61 2.24 -10.27
C GLU A 59 -11.09 2.34 -10.27
N LEU A 60 -10.40 1.52 -9.47
CA LEU A 60 -8.94 1.46 -9.44
C LEU A 60 -8.36 1.03 -10.79
N GLU A 61 -8.88 -0.04 -11.38
CA GLU A 61 -8.50 -0.51 -12.71
C GLU A 61 -8.72 0.57 -13.79
N SER A 62 -9.84 1.28 -13.72
CA SER A 62 -10.14 2.41 -14.61
C SER A 62 -9.17 3.57 -14.43
N ALA A 63 -8.81 3.91 -13.18
CA ALA A 63 -7.87 4.97 -12.88
C ALA A 63 -6.44 4.66 -13.37
N LEU A 64 -6.05 3.38 -13.31
CA LEU A 64 -4.74 2.89 -13.77
C LEU A 64 -4.70 2.57 -15.27
N GLY A 65 -5.85 2.43 -15.93
CA GLY A 65 -5.94 1.98 -17.31
C GLY A 65 -5.49 0.53 -17.52
N ALA A 66 -5.52 -0.29 -16.46
CA ALA A 66 -5.02 -1.66 -16.49
C ALA A 66 -5.91 -2.60 -15.66
N ARG A 67 -6.12 -3.83 -16.16
CA ARG A 67 -6.76 -4.89 -15.40
C ARG A 67 -5.77 -5.43 -14.35
N LEU A 68 -6.21 -5.53 -13.11
CA LEU A 68 -5.41 -6.07 -12.00
C LEU A 68 -5.73 -7.54 -11.73
N PHE A 69 -6.95 -7.98 -12.03
CA PHE A 69 -7.36 -9.37 -11.87
C PHE A 69 -8.10 -9.90 -13.07
N VAL A 70 -7.92 -11.21 -13.30
CA VAL A 70 -8.72 -12.01 -14.24
C VAL A 70 -9.64 -12.92 -13.42
N ARG A 71 -10.90 -13.06 -13.84
CA ARG A 71 -11.84 -14.01 -13.23
C ARG A 71 -11.63 -15.39 -13.84
N GLU A 72 -11.40 -16.34 -12.97
CA GLU A 72 -11.29 -17.76 -13.34
C GLU A 72 -12.30 -18.60 -12.53
N SER A 73 -12.43 -19.87 -12.87
CA SER A 73 -13.35 -20.80 -12.20
C SER A 73 -13.07 -20.96 -10.70
N LYS A 74 -11.81 -20.75 -10.28
CA LYS A 74 -11.36 -20.87 -8.88
C LYS A 74 -11.32 -19.53 -8.12
N GLY A 75 -11.60 -18.40 -8.76
CA GLY A 75 -11.56 -17.08 -8.14
C GLY A 75 -10.92 -16.01 -9.00
N LEU A 76 -10.19 -15.10 -8.34
CA LEU A 76 -9.45 -14.02 -8.98
C LEU A 76 -7.97 -14.38 -9.09
N THR A 77 -7.41 -14.25 -10.29
CA THR A 77 -5.98 -14.45 -10.55
C THR A 77 -5.33 -13.10 -10.82
N PRO A 78 -4.25 -12.72 -10.09
CA PRO A 78 -3.54 -11.47 -10.30
C PRO A 78 -2.90 -11.42 -11.69
N THR A 79 -2.94 -10.25 -12.33
CA THR A 79 -2.22 -9.96 -13.58
C THR A 79 -0.79 -9.47 -13.29
N PRO A 80 0.09 -9.37 -14.31
CA PRO A 80 1.41 -8.73 -14.15
C PRO A 80 1.31 -7.29 -13.63
N ALA A 81 0.26 -6.54 -14.00
CA ALA A 81 0.01 -5.19 -13.48
C ALA A 81 -0.28 -5.20 -11.97
N ALA A 82 -1.00 -6.21 -11.47
CA ALA A 82 -1.22 -6.38 -10.03
C ALA A 82 0.09 -6.67 -9.29
N LEU A 83 0.97 -7.50 -9.85
CA LEU A 83 2.29 -7.77 -9.26
C LEU A 83 3.13 -6.50 -9.14
N THR A 84 3.09 -5.64 -10.16
CA THR A 84 3.78 -4.36 -10.17
C THR A 84 3.20 -3.39 -9.14
N LEU A 85 1.86 -3.34 -8.99
CA LEU A 85 1.19 -2.44 -8.05
C LEU A 85 1.37 -2.85 -6.59
N LEU A 86 1.46 -4.15 -6.30
CA LEU A 86 1.42 -4.71 -4.94
C LEU A 86 2.39 -4.04 -3.95
N PRO A 87 3.69 -3.89 -4.25
CA PRO A 87 4.63 -3.29 -3.31
C PRO A 87 4.29 -1.83 -2.99
N TYR A 88 3.79 -1.07 -3.96
CA TYR A 88 3.39 0.32 -3.75
C TYR A 88 2.08 0.42 -2.96
N ALA A 89 1.09 -0.42 -3.27
CA ALA A 89 -0.17 -0.46 -2.53
C ALA A 89 0.05 -0.84 -1.07
N THR A 90 0.88 -1.84 -0.81
CA THR A 90 1.25 -2.25 0.56
C THR A 90 1.94 -1.11 1.30
N LEU A 91 2.96 -0.48 0.70
CA LEU A 91 3.68 0.63 1.32
C LEU A 91 2.75 1.80 1.69
N LEU A 92 1.85 2.19 0.78
CA LEU A 92 0.95 3.33 1.00
C LEU A 92 -0.09 3.04 2.07
N VAL A 93 -0.66 1.83 2.09
CA VAL A 93 -1.64 1.44 3.11
C VAL A 93 -0.96 1.32 4.48
N ASP A 94 0.22 0.66 4.58
CA ASP A 94 0.95 0.52 5.83
C ASP A 94 1.39 1.89 6.39
N LYS A 95 1.72 2.86 5.52
CA LYS A 95 2.03 4.22 5.95
C LYS A 95 0.81 5.00 6.44
N ALA A 96 -0.35 4.77 5.85
CA ALA A 96 -1.59 5.35 6.35
C ALA A 96 -1.96 4.76 7.72
N ASP A 97 -1.87 3.44 7.89
CA ASP A 97 -2.11 2.76 9.16
C ASP A 97 -1.15 3.26 10.26
N GLU A 98 0.14 3.49 9.91
CA GLU A 98 1.14 4.07 10.83
C GLU A 98 0.76 5.50 11.28
N VAL A 99 0.27 6.33 10.37
CA VAL A 99 -0.20 7.68 10.71
C VAL A 99 -1.42 7.62 11.64
N GLU A 100 -2.39 6.77 11.35
CA GLU A 100 -3.57 6.61 12.21
C GLU A 100 -3.18 6.15 13.62
N ALA A 101 -2.25 5.18 13.74
CA ALA A 101 -1.75 4.70 15.03
C ALA A 101 -1.06 5.82 15.84
N LEU A 102 -0.23 6.65 15.20
CA LEU A 102 0.44 7.78 15.87
C LEU A 102 -0.55 8.77 16.51
N PHE A 103 -1.67 9.04 15.85
CA PHE A 103 -2.68 9.97 16.38
C PHE A 103 -3.63 9.30 17.37
N ALA A 104 -3.90 8.00 17.25
CA ALA A 104 -4.67 7.27 18.25
C ALA A 104 -3.95 7.23 19.61
N GLU A 105 -2.64 6.99 19.63
CA GLU A 105 -1.82 7.03 20.86
C GLU A 105 -1.74 8.43 21.47
N ALA A 106 -1.67 9.48 20.66
CA ALA A 106 -1.65 10.87 21.15
C ALA A 106 -2.97 11.28 21.82
N GLY A 107 -4.11 10.72 21.39
CA GLY A 107 -5.44 11.01 21.96
C GLY A 107 -5.68 10.38 23.34
N GLU A 108 -4.98 9.31 23.69
CA GLU A 108 -5.16 8.59 24.96
C GLU A 108 -4.23 9.05 26.09
N GLY A 109 -3.36 10.04 25.88
CA GLY A 109 -2.45 10.58 26.90
C GLY A 109 -1.45 9.57 27.46
N ARG A 110 -1.23 8.45 26.77
CA ARG A 110 -0.25 7.42 27.15
C ARG A 110 1.12 7.78 26.58
N ALA A 111 1.92 8.42 27.42
CA ALA A 111 3.35 8.49 27.19
C ALA A 111 3.93 7.07 27.29
N GLY A 112 4.57 6.56 26.22
CA GLY A 112 5.71 5.75 26.49
C GLY A 112 5.84 4.34 26.02
N THR A 113 5.08 3.77 25.09
CA THR A 113 5.46 2.46 24.53
C THR A 113 5.61 2.53 23.00
N LEU A 114 6.84 2.48 22.51
CA LEU A 114 7.15 2.40 21.10
C LEU A 114 7.37 0.94 20.70
N ALA A 115 6.36 0.29 20.09
CA ALA A 115 6.53 -1.04 19.52
C ALA A 115 7.11 -0.92 18.10
N VAL A 116 8.34 -1.36 17.90
CA VAL A 116 9.02 -1.31 16.60
C VAL A 116 9.14 -2.72 16.03
N GLY A 117 8.36 -3.01 14.97
CA GLY A 117 8.49 -4.23 14.18
C GLY A 117 9.51 -4.05 13.05
N ALA A 118 10.54 -4.89 13.00
CA ALA A 118 11.51 -4.88 11.91
C ALA A 118 11.89 -6.31 11.49
N ASN A 119 12.16 -6.50 10.21
CA ASN A 119 12.74 -7.76 9.78
C ASN A 119 14.19 -7.90 10.30
N ARG A 120 14.66 -9.14 10.43
CA ARG A 120 15.94 -9.47 11.06
C ARG A 120 17.15 -8.69 10.51
N ARG A 121 17.23 -8.46 9.22
CA ARG A 121 18.37 -7.74 8.60
C ARG A 121 18.31 -6.23 8.86
N PHE A 122 17.14 -5.64 8.76
CA PHE A 122 16.96 -4.20 8.99
C PHE A 122 17.06 -3.84 10.48
N GLY A 123 16.52 -4.71 11.36
CA GLY A 123 16.56 -4.51 12.80
C GLY A 123 17.96 -4.46 13.38
N ILE A 124 18.84 -5.38 12.96
CA ILE A 124 20.19 -5.48 13.53
C ILE A 124 21.10 -4.33 13.09
N TYR A 125 21.07 -3.93 11.81
CA TYR A 125 22.07 -3.00 11.28
C TYR A 125 21.65 -1.52 11.27
N VAL A 126 20.37 -1.22 11.16
CA VAL A 126 19.90 0.15 11.02
C VAL A 126 19.15 0.62 12.27
N LEU A 127 18.26 -0.23 12.79
CA LEU A 127 17.36 0.15 13.87
C LEU A 127 18.06 0.22 15.22
N SER A 128 18.97 -0.72 15.55
CA SER A 128 19.68 -0.75 16.83
C SER A 128 20.46 0.54 17.09
N ARG A 129 21.12 1.08 16.07
CA ARG A 129 21.89 2.32 16.18
C ARG A 129 21.00 3.55 16.37
N ARG A 130 19.84 3.59 15.71
CA ARG A 130 18.87 4.69 15.84
C ARG A 130 18.10 4.64 17.15
N LEU A 131 17.71 3.46 17.60
CA LEU A 131 17.06 3.27 18.90
C LEU A 131 17.98 3.65 20.08
N MET A 132 19.25 3.30 20.02
CA MET A 132 20.22 3.73 21.06
C MET A 132 20.38 5.27 21.09
N HIS A 133 20.36 5.92 19.94
CA HIS A 133 20.44 7.39 19.89
C HIS A 133 19.15 8.05 20.44
N MET A 134 17.99 7.44 20.16
CA MET A 134 16.69 7.91 20.65
C MET A 134 16.54 7.69 22.15
N LYS A 135 16.96 6.55 22.69
CA LYS A 135 16.93 6.24 24.14
C LYS A 135 17.79 7.20 24.96
N ARG A 136 18.88 7.75 24.38
CA ARG A 136 19.70 8.80 25.02
C ARG A 136 19.02 10.17 25.08
N ARG A 137 18.12 10.47 24.14
CA ARG A 137 17.39 11.76 24.07
C ARG A 137 16.07 11.74 24.83
N MET A 138 15.47 10.58 25.00
CA MET A 138 14.16 10.38 25.64
C MET A 138 14.22 9.16 26.58
N PRO A 139 14.83 9.32 27.77
CA PRO A 139 15.05 8.20 28.72
C PRO A 139 13.75 7.65 29.33
N ALA A 140 12.64 8.38 29.21
CA ALA A 140 11.33 7.98 29.74
C ALA A 140 10.49 7.09 28.80
N ILE A 141 11.01 6.74 27.62
CA ILE A 141 10.35 5.78 26.71
C ILE A 141 10.92 4.38 26.98
N GLU A 142 10.04 3.47 27.40
CA GLU A 142 10.33 2.04 27.53
C GLU A 142 10.11 1.28 26.21
#